data_89356f4a9150bfeac56b5f3c72145afe
#
_entry.id   89356f4a9150bfeac56b5f3c72145afe
#
_cell.length_a   1.000
_cell.length_b   1.000
_cell.length_c   1.000
_cell.angle_alpha   90.00
_cell.angle_beta   90.00
_cell.angle_gamma   90.00
#
_symmetry.space_group_name_H-M   'P 1'
#
loop_
_entity.id
_entity.type
_entity.pdbx_description
1 polymer ?
#
loop_
_entity_poly.entity_id
_entity_poly.type
_entity_poly.pdbx_seq_one_letter_code
_entity_poly.pdbx_strand_id
1 'polypeptide(L)'
;SQYRLEESTSEDAVLYTLYGQNELYEDLTGVPGSMSDRKQIRTEYKGSTLKAGDLIFSTISGIATLVTSDHEGYLFTQNYVRMEPLNTPIDKKFMAYLINENSKIKRQFKQNLQGSQVVRYSLSLLKEIQLPKLPSIETQRIMGDIYFKQLRLRALKQRVADNTYRKAINML
;
A
#
# COMPACT_ATOMS: atom_id res chain seq x y z
N SER A 1 -1.19 13.39 -17.27
CA SER A 1 -1.52 14.63 -16.56
C SER A 1 -1.46 14.36 -15.06
N GLN A 2 -0.61 15.11 -14.36
CA GLN A 2 -0.51 15.03 -12.89
C GLN A 2 -1.72 15.74 -12.30
N TYR A 3 -2.73 14.98 -11.87
CA TYR A 3 -3.83 15.56 -11.12
C TYR A 3 -3.35 15.93 -9.72
N ARG A 4 -3.21 17.22 -9.48
CA ARG A 4 -3.05 17.77 -8.14
C ARG A 4 -4.46 17.83 -7.55
N LEU A 5 -4.68 17.13 -6.44
CA LEU A 5 -5.93 17.29 -5.71
C LEU A 5 -5.94 18.70 -5.10
N GLU A 6 -6.90 19.51 -5.51
CA GLU A 6 -7.09 20.88 -5.01
C GLU A 6 -8.31 20.89 -4.08
N GLU A 7 -8.17 21.59 -2.96
CA GLU A 7 -9.31 21.84 -2.08
C GLU A 7 -10.29 22.80 -2.76
N SER A 8 -11.58 22.53 -2.61
CA SER A 8 -12.64 23.38 -3.12
C SER A 8 -13.68 23.66 -2.04
N THR A 9 -14.13 24.91 -1.98
CA THR A 9 -15.23 25.37 -1.12
C THR A 9 -16.57 25.40 -1.86
N SER A 10 -16.61 24.95 -3.11
CA SER A 10 -17.81 24.89 -3.93
C SER A 10 -18.88 24.00 -3.27
N GLU A 11 -20.16 24.30 -3.53
CA GLU A 11 -21.28 23.45 -3.10
C GLU A 11 -21.25 22.06 -3.71
N ASP A 12 -20.66 21.93 -4.92
CA ASP A 12 -20.50 20.64 -5.64
C ASP A 12 -19.29 19.82 -5.16
N ALA A 13 -18.47 20.37 -4.26
CA ALA A 13 -17.30 19.66 -3.76
C ALA A 13 -17.69 18.56 -2.77
N VAL A 14 -17.15 17.35 -3.02
CA VAL A 14 -17.37 16.16 -2.19
C VAL A 14 -16.24 15.99 -1.20
N LEU A 15 -16.57 15.58 0.03
CA LEU A 15 -15.59 15.25 1.06
C LEU A 15 -15.09 13.81 0.85
N TYR A 16 -13.79 13.67 0.68
CA TYR A 16 -13.12 12.37 0.58
C TYR A 16 -12.11 12.17 1.70
N THR A 17 -11.91 10.93 2.10
CA THR A 17 -10.77 10.55 2.91
C THR A 17 -9.59 10.20 2.00
N LEU A 18 -8.39 10.66 2.36
CA LEU A 18 -7.17 10.40 1.60
C LEU A 18 -6.51 9.12 2.07
N TYR A 19 -6.07 8.33 1.10
CA TYR A 19 -5.23 7.16 1.34
C TYR A 19 -3.78 7.61 1.54
N GLY A 20 -3.20 7.27 2.68
CA GLY A 20 -1.86 7.62 3.09
C GLY A 20 -1.02 6.41 3.51
N GLN A 21 0.14 6.67 4.13
CA GLN A 21 1.03 5.60 4.60
C GLN A 21 0.41 4.78 5.74
N ASN A 22 -0.41 5.40 6.59
CA ASN A 22 -1.10 4.70 7.67
C ASN A 22 -2.09 3.68 7.09
N GLU A 23 -2.93 4.09 6.14
CA GLU A 23 -3.89 3.23 5.47
C GLU A 23 -3.18 2.09 4.70
N LEU A 24 -2.04 2.40 4.05
CA LEU A 24 -1.21 1.40 3.39
C LEU A 24 -0.75 0.31 4.37
N TYR A 25 -0.28 0.69 5.56
CA TYR A 25 0.18 -0.26 6.58
C TYR A 25 -0.98 -0.99 7.24
N GLU A 26 -2.13 -0.37 7.42
CA GLU A 26 -3.36 -1.03 7.88
C GLU A 26 -3.78 -2.13 6.89
N ASP A 27 -3.81 -1.82 5.60
CA ASP A 27 -4.11 -2.80 4.55
C ASP A 27 -3.07 -3.92 4.49
N LEU A 28 -1.78 -3.58 4.62
CA LEU A 28 -0.69 -4.55 4.58
C LEU A 28 -0.74 -5.54 5.75
N THR A 29 -1.06 -5.04 6.93
CA THR A 29 -1.05 -5.84 8.17
C THR A 29 -2.42 -6.41 8.53
N GLY A 30 -3.49 -5.87 7.99
CA GLY A 30 -4.85 -6.18 8.39
C GLY A 30 -5.17 -5.78 9.84
N VAL A 31 -4.41 -4.83 10.41
CA VAL A 31 -4.59 -4.34 11.78
C VAL A 31 -4.93 -2.86 11.73
N PRO A 32 -6.15 -2.46 12.13
CA PRO A 32 -6.59 -1.07 12.06
C PRO A 32 -5.78 -0.16 12.98
N GLY A 33 -5.47 1.03 12.52
CA GLY A 33 -4.87 2.11 13.30
C GLY A 33 -5.89 3.01 13.98
N SER A 34 -5.48 4.24 14.28
CA SER A 34 -6.38 5.25 14.85
C SER A 34 -7.19 5.93 13.77
N MET A 35 -8.51 6.00 13.94
CA MET A 35 -9.40 6.73 13.04
C MET A 35 -9.22 8.26 13.12
N SER A 36 -8.66 8.78 14.23
CA SER A 36 -8.54 10.22 14.49
C SER A 36 -7.55 10.94 13.56
N ASP A 37 -6.64 10.20 12.92
CA ASP A 37 -5.54 10.80 12.15
C ASP A 37 -5.75 10.75 10.64
N ARG A 38 -6.96 10.39 10.18
CA ARG A 38 -7.28 10.29 8.76
C ARG A 38 -7.45 11.65 8.12
N LYS A 39 -6.63 11.93 7.12
CA LYS A 39 -6.70 13.17 6.36
C LYS A 39 -7.90 13.15 5.42
N GLN A 40 -8.61 14.27 5.40
CA GLN A 40 -9.74 14.48 4.50
C GLN A 40 -9.46 15.66 3.57
N ILE A 41 -10.09 15.64 2.41
CA ILE A 41 -10.07 16.74 1.44
C ILE A 41 -11.46 16.92 0.85
N ARG A 42 -11.91 18.17 0.76
CA ARG A 42 -13.09 18.53 0.02
C ARG A 42 -12.71 19.00 -1.38
N THR A 43 -13.19 18.32 -2.41
CA THR A 43 -12.74 18.57 -3.79
C THR A 43 -13.85 18.28 -4.79
N GLU A 44 -13.81 18.97 -5.93
CA GLU A 44 -14.66 18.68 -7.09
C GLU A 44 -14.10 17.54 -7.98
N TYR A 45 -13.00 16.93 -7.57
CA TYR A 45 -12.39 15.83 -8.31
C TYR A 45 -13.36 14.64 -8.42
N LYS A 46 -13.69 14.29 -9.67
CA LYS A 46 -14.59 13.16 -10.00
C LYS A 46 -13.84 11.94 -10.53
N GLY A 47 -12.57 11.80 -10.14
CA GLY A 47 -11.74 10.69 -10.58
C GLY A 47 -12.02 9.37 -9.85
N SER A 48 -11.22 8.36 -10.15
CA SER A 48 -11.38 7.04 -9.56
C SER A 48 -10.91 7.02 -8.10
N THR A 49 -11.74 6.44 -7.25
CA THR A 49 -11.39 6.06 -5.88
C THR A 49 -10.82 4.64 -5.82
N LEU A 50 -10.26 4.27 -4.69
CA LEU A 50 -9.82 2.91 -4.42
C LEU A 50 -11.01 1.96 -4.26
N LYS A 51 -10.81 0.71 -4.70
CA LYS A 51 -11.74 -0.41 -4.50
C LYS A 51 -11.07 -1.50 -3.69
N ALA A 52 -11.85 -2.22 -2.91
CA ALA A 52 -11.38 -3.42 -2.23
C ALA A 52 -10.78 -4.41 -3.24
N GLY A 53 -9.58 -4.92 -2.94
CA GLY A 53 -8.82 -5.80 -3.84
C GLY A 53 -7.95 -5.09 -4.89
N ASP A 54 -7.93 -3.76 -4.92
CA ASP A 54 -6.95 -3.02 -5.73
C ASP A 54 -5.54 -3.30 -5.21
N LEU A 55 -4.62 -3.62 -6.12
CA LEU A 55 -3.19 -3.71 -5.79
C LEU A 55 -2.58 -2.32 -5.86
N ILE A 56 -2.14 -1.80 -4.72
CA ILE A 56 -1.57 -0.46 -4.57
C ILE A 56 -0.08 -0.55 -4.26
N PHE A 57 0.70 0.33 -4.88
CA PHE A 57 2.13 0.52 -4.60
C PHE A 57 2.39 1.96 -4.17
N SER A 58 3.14 2.14 -3.08
CA SER A 58 3.60 3.45 -2.63
C SER A 58 4.93 3.82 -3.29
N THR A 59 4.96 4.94 -4.02
CA THR A 59 6.21 5.48 -4.60
C THR A 59 7.12 6.11 -3.55
N ILE A 60 6.63 6.29 -2.32
CA ILE A 60 7.41 6.84 -1.20
C ILE A 60 8.13 5.71 -0.46
N SER A 61 7.40 4.67 -0.04
CA SER A 61 7.96 3.57 0.78
C SER A 61 8.44 2.37 -0.04
N GLY A 62 8.05 2.27 -1.32
CA GLY A 62 8.36 1.10 -2.16
C GLY A 62 7.60 -0.16 -1.74
N ILE A 63 6.49 -0.02 -1.02
CA ILE A 63 5.68 -1.10 -0.49
C ILE A 63 4.42 -1.27 -1.33
N ALA A 64 4.04 -2.51 -1.58
CA ALA A 64 2.80 -2.89 -2.22
C ALA A 64 1.85 -3.60 -1.24
N THR A 65 0.55 -3.37 -1.38
CA THR A 65 -0.50 -4.05 -0.63
C THR A 65 -1.79 -4.15 -1.43
N LEU A 66 -2.76 -4.90 -0.91
CA LEU A 66 -4.13 -4.90 -1.42
C LEU A 66 -5.00 -4.03 -0.53
N VAL A 67 -5.77 -3.16 -1.16
CA VAL A 67 -6.77 -2.33 -0.47
C VAL A 67 -7.83 -3.23 0.16
N THR A 68 -8.10 -3.03 1.44
CA THR A 68 -9.19 -3.71 2.14
C THR A 68 -10.51 -2.97 1.97
N SER A 69 -11.62 -3.58 2.37
CA SER A 69 -12.94 -2.93 2.39
C SER A 69 -13.00 -1.68 3.26
N ASP A 70 -12.12 -1.57 4.26
CA ASP A 70 -12.10 -0.43 5.18
C ASP A 70 -11.64 0.87 4.50
N HIS A 71 -10.91 0.74 3.39
CA HIS A 71 -10.38 1.87 2.62
C HIS A 71 -11.01 2.00 1.23
N GLU A 72 -12.08 1.28 0.96
CA GLU A 72 -12.85 1.45 -0.27
C GLU A 72 -13.45 2.87 -0.33
N GLY A 73 -13.39 3.49 -1.50
CA GLY A 73 -13.87 4.85 -1.71
C GLY A 73 -12.86 5.96 -1.36
N TYR A 74 -11.70 5.63 -0.79
CA TYR A 74 -10.66 6.62 -0.51
C TYR A 74 -10.03 7.16 -1.78
N LEU A 75 -9.68 8.46 -1.78
CA LEU A 75 -8.87 9.06 -2.83
C LEU A 75 -7.39 8.81 -2.55
N PHE A 76 -6.62 8.61 -3.62
CA PHE A 76 -5.17 8.47 -3.55
C PHE A 76 -4.47 9.51 -4.41
N THR A 77 -3.32 9.96 -3.95
CA THR A 77 -2.49 10.94 -4.64
C THR A 77 -1.50 10.26 -5.61
N GLN A 78 -0.74 11.05 -6.37
CA GLN A 78 0.36 10.59 -7.23
C GLN A 78 1.45 9.79 -6.49
N ASN A 79 1.44 9.76 -5.16
CA ASN A 79 2.35 8.97 -4.35
C ASN A 79 1.97 7.48 -4.30
N TYR A 80 0.83 7.13 -4.84
CA TYR A 80 0.32 5.76 -4.90
C TYR A 80 -0.04 5.39 -6.34
N VAL A 81 0.26 4.17 -6.70
CA VAL A 81 0.01 3.61 -8.03
C VAL A 81 -0.88 2.39 -7.90
N ARG A 82 -2.04 2.43 -8.54
CA ARG A 82 -2.85 1.23 -8.71
C ARG A 82 -2.24 0.39 -9.82
N MET A 83 -1.90 -0.84 -9.49
CA MET A 83 -1.25 -1.78 -10.40
C MET A 83 -2.25 -2.83 -10.88
N GLU A 84 -2.25 -3.06 -12.18
CA GLU A 84 -3.04 -4.13 -12.79
C GLU A 84 -2.10 -4.99 -13.65
N PRO A 85 -1.82 -6.23 -13.25
CA PRO A 85 -1.00 -7.14 -14.05
C PRO A 85 -1.76 -7.58 -15.30
N LEU A 86 -1.45 -6.99 -16.45
CA LEU A 86 -2.27 -7.15 -17.66
C LEU A 86 -1.98 -8.43 -18.45
N ASN A 87 -0.73 -8.88 -18.54
CA ASN A 87 -0.33 -9.92 -19.50
C ASN A 87 0.24 -11.18 -18.85
N THR A 88 0.18 -11.27 -17.54
CA THR A 88 0.76 -12.40 -16.80
C THR A 88 -0.26 -12.90 -15.78
N PRO A 89 -0.60 -14.19 -15.75
CA PRO A 89 -1.47 -14.73 -14.71
C PRO A 89 -0.72 -14.73 -13.38
N ILE A 90 -0.91 -13.65 -12.61
CA ILE A 90 -0.29 -13.49 -11.31
C ILE A 90 -1.34 -13.14 -10.26
N ASP A 91 -1.27 -13.82 -9.12
CA ASP A 91 -2.10 -13.49 -7.96
C ASP A 91 -1.65 -12.15 -7.35
N LYS A 92 -2.60 -11.27 -7.04
CA LYS A 92 -2.30 -9.92 -6.53
C LYS A 92 -1.60 -9.93 -5.17
N LYS A 93 -1.95 -10.84 -4.26
CA LYS A 93 -1.25 -10.99 -2.97
C LYS A 93 0.19 -11.48 -3.17
N PHE A 94 0.36 -12.42 -4.08
CA PHE A 94 1.69 -12.91 -4.43
C PHE A 94 2.53 -11.80 -5.10
N MET A 95 1.94 -10.96 -5.94
CA MET A 95 2.65 -9.81 -6.52
C MET A 95 3.09 -8.83 -5.44
N ALA A 96 2.25 -8.52 -4.46
CA ALA A 96 2.63 -7.70 -3.32
C ALA A 96 3.79 -8.35 -2.53
N TYR A 97 3.73 -9.65 -2.27
CA TYR A 97 4.84 -10.39 -1.66
C TYR A 97 6.14 -10.26 -2.46
N LEU A 98 6.09 -10.46 -3.78
CA LEU A 98 7.28 -10.33 -4.63
C LEU A 98 7.90 -8.93 -4.56
N ILE A 99 7.09 -7.89 -4.64
CA ILE A 99 7.55 -6.51 -4.55
C ILE A 99 8.21 -6.25 -3.19
N ASN A 100 7.57 -6.69 -2.13
CA ASN A 100 7.98 -6.37 -0.78
C ASN A 100 9.17 -7.21 -0.29
N GLU A 101 9.33 -8.45 -0.75
CA GLU A 101 10.28 -9.39 -0.15
C GLU A 101 11.29 -10.00 -1.12
N ASN A 102 11.00 -10.06 -2.42
CA ASN A 102 11.90 -10.72 -3.36
C ASN A 102 13.22 -9.94 -3.53
N SER A 103 14.33 -10.58 -3.22
CA SER A 103 15.66 -9.97 -3.25
C SER A 103 16.08 -9.45 -4.64
N LYS A 104 15.66 -10.14 -5.72
CA LYS A 104 15.96 -9.72 -7.10
C LYS A 104 15.19 -8.45 -7.45
N ILE A 105 13.92 -8.33 -7.05
CA ILE A 105 13.11 -7.13 -7.26
C ILE A 105 13.62 -5.97 -6.40
N LYS A 106 13.93 -6.21 -5.13
CA LYS A 106 14.54 -5.20 -4.25
C LYS A 106 15.88 -4.68 -4.81
N ARG A 107 16.67 -5.56 -5.43
CA ARG A 107 17.92 -5.14 -6.09
C ARG A 107 17.65 -4.23 -7.29
N GLN A 108 16.67 -4.55 -8.14
CA GLN A 108 16.29 -3.71 -9.27
C GLN A 108 15.84 -2.32 -8.79
N PHE A 109 15.02 -2.25 -7.73
CA PHE A 109 14.65 -0.98 -7.11
C PHE A 109 15.87 -0.19 -6.63
N LYS A 110 16.78 -0.84 -5.91
CA LYS A 110 17.97 -0.20 -5.36
C LYS A 110 18.91 0.34 -6.44
N GLN A 111 19.10 -0.39 -7.53
CA GLN A 111 19.95 0.03 -8.65
C GLN A 111 19.41 1.30 -9.33
N ASN A 112 18.10 1.44 -9.46
CA ASN A 112 17.47 2.59 -10.08
C ASN A 112 17.37 3.82 -9.16
N LEU A 113 17.57 3.65 -7.85
CA LEU A 113 17.57 4.74 -6.87
C LEU A 113 18.96 5.37 -6.66
N GLN A 114 20.03 4.76 -7.20
CA GLN A 114 21.38 5.28 -7.08
C GLN A 114 21.53 6.57 -7.89
N GLY A 115 21.88 7.66 -7.21
CA GLY A 115 22.10 8.99 -7.82
C GLY A 115 20.95 9.99 -7.61
N SER A 116 19.86 9.65 -6.94
CA SER A 116 18.79 10.57 -6.60
C SER A 116 18.92 11.07 -5.16
N GLN A 117 18.85 12.39 -4.95
CA GLN A 117 18.78 12.98 -3.60
C GLN A 117 17.46 12.70 -2.89
N VAL A 118 16.41 12.38 -3.65
CA VAL A 118 15.08 12.02 -3.12
C VAL A 118 14.74 10.61 -3.55
N VAL A 119 14.63 9.70 -2.59
CA VAL A 119 14.22 8.32 -2.84
C VAL A 119 12.75 8.30 -3.24
N ARG A 120 12.47 8.22 -4.54
CA ARG A 120 11.14 8.00 -5.09
C ARG A 120 11.18 6.89 -6.13
N TYR A 121 10.29 5.94 -5.98
CA TYR A 121 10.11 4.88 -6.97
C TYR A 121 9.30 5.41 -8.15
N SER A 122 9.88 5.37 -9.36
CA SER A 122 9.22 5.90 -10.56
C SER A 122 8.26 4.87 -11.19
N LEU A 123 7.27 5.37 -11.93
CA LEU A 123 6.37 4.53 -12.72
C LEU A 123 7.09 3.72 -13.79
N SER A 124 8.14 4.30 -14.42
CA SER A 124 8.96 3.60 -15.40
C SER A 124 9.62 2.38 -14.79
N LEU A 125 10.20 2.54 -13.59
CA LEU A 125 10.79 1.44 -12.84
C LEU A 125 9.80 0.29 -12.60
N LEU A 126 8.56 0.60 -12.21
CA LEU A 126 7.53 -0.43 -12.00
C LEU A 126 7.18 -1.19 -13.29
N LYS A 127 7.19 -0.51 -14.43
CA LYS A 127 6.91 -1.12 -15.74
C LYS A 127 8.04 -2.01 -16.24
N GLU A 128 9.26 -1.73 -15.82
CA GLU A 128 10.48 -2.40 -16.29
C GLU A 128 10.91 -3.55 -15.36
N ILE A 129 10.24 -3.74 -14.21
CA ILE A 129 10.57 -4.80 -13.28
C ILE A 129 10.50 -6.16 -13.97
N GLN A 130 11.60 -6.88 -13.89
CA GLN A 130 11.69 -8.26 -14.33
C GLN A 130 11.29 -9.22 -13.23
N LEU A 131 10.18 -9.91 -13.43
CA LEU A 131 9.68 -10.90 -12.49
C LEU A 131 10.56 -12.16 -12.53
N PRO A 132 10.75 -12.84 -11.39
CA PRO A 132 11.37 -14.16 -11.37
C PRO A 132 10.44 -15.18 -12.06
N LYS A 133 10.95 -16.40 -12.30
CA LYS A 133 10.09 -17.50 -12.75
C LYS A 133 8.95 -17.69 -11.74
N LEU A 134 7.72 -17.63 -12.24
CA LEU A 134 6.53 -17.75 -11.40
C LEU A 134 6.17 -19.22 -11.18
N PRO A 135 5.75 -19.60 -9.96
CA PRO A 135 5.15 -20.91 -9.70
C PRO A 135 3.73 -20.99 -10.24
N SER A 136 3.05 -22.13 -10.07
CA SER A 136 1.65 -22.28 -10.44
C SER A 136 0.77 -21.26 -9.71
N ILE A 137 -0.38 -20.91 -10.29
CA ILE A 137 -1.30 -19.90 -9.68
C ILE A 137 -1.79 -20.36 -8.29
N GLU A 138 -1.97 -21.65 -8.07
CA GLU A 138 -2.35 -22.21 -6.78
C GLU A 138 -1.25 -21.98 -5.75
N THR A 139 0.01 -22.22 -6.12
CA THR A 139 1.16 -21.95 -5.26
C THR A 139 1.29 -20.47 -4.96
N GLN A 140 1.07 -19.59 -5.95
CA GLN A 140 1.08 -18.14 -5.76
C GLN A 140 0.05 -17.70 -4.72
N ARG A 141 -1.20 -18.21 -4.81
CA ARG A 141 -2.27 -17.91 -3.84
C ARG A 141 -1.89 -18.31 -2.43
N ILE A 142 -1.35 -19.53 -2.26
CA ILE A 142 -0.90 -20.02 -0.96
C ILE A 142 0.21 -19.13 -0.39
N MET A 143 1.22 -18.80 -1.20
CA MET A 143 2.33 -17.94 -0.76
C MET A 143 1.86 -16.54 -0.38
N GLY A 144 0.99 -15.93 -1.18
CA GLY A 144 0.41 -14.63 -0.91
C GLY A 144 -0.40 -14.62 0.40
N ASP A 145 -1.24 -15.64 0.60
CA ASP A 145 -2.04 -15.76 1.84
C ASP A 145 -1.17 -15.97 3.08
N ILE A 146 -0.14 -16.79 3.00
CA ILE A 146 0.83 -16.99 4.10
C ILE A 146 1.53 -15.67 4.43
N TYR A 147 1.98 -14.94 3.41
CA TYR A 147 2.67 -13.66 3.59
C TYR A 147 1.82 -12.66 4.39
N PHE A 148 0.58 -12.39 3.96
CA PHE A 148 -0.30 -11.45 4.65
C PHE A 148 -0.69 -11.94 6.06
N LYS A 149 -0.91 -13.24 6.25
CA LYS A 149 -1.17 -13.81 7.59
C LYS A 149 0.02 -13.63 8.53
N GLN A 150 1.24 -13.80 8.04
CA GLN A 150 2.46 -13.59 8.84
C GLN A 150 2.65 -12.11 9.21
N LEU A 151 2.39 -11.19 8.28
CA LEU A 151 2.43 -9.76 8.58
C LEU A 151 1.39 -9.36 9.65
N ARG A 152 0.17 -9.88 9.54
CA ARG A 152 -0.87 -9.67 10.54
C ARG A 152 -0.48 -10.20 11.91
N LEU A 153 0.04 -11.42 11.96
CA LEU A 153 0.50 -12.04 13.21
C LEU A 153 1.61 -11.21 13.87
N ARG A 154 2.58 -10.74 13.08
CA ARG A 154 3.65 -9.87 13.55
C ARG A 154 3.11 -8.56 14.12
N ALA A 155 2.20 -7.90 13.40
CA ALA A 155 1.61 -6.64 13.84
C ALA A 155 0.79 -6.79 15.13
N LEU A 156 0.03 -7.87 15.26
CA LEU A 156 -0.73 -8.17 16.47
C LEU A 156 0.18 -8.44 17.68
N LYS A 157 1.26 -9.22 17.50
CA LYS A 157 2.26 -9.46 18.55
C LYS A 157 2.90 -8.15 19.01
N GLN A 158 3.27 -7.27 18.07
CA GLN A 158 3.81 -5.96 18.39
C GLN A 158 2.83 -5.12 19.21
N ARG A 159 1.55 -5.07 18.79
CA ARG A 159 0.50 -4.33 19.51
C ARG A 159 0.32 -4.86 20.95
N VAL A 160 0.34 -6.18 21.13
CA VAL A 160 0.28 -6.77 22.49
C VAL A 160 1.46 -6.34 23.32
N ALA A 161 2.68 -6.40 22.80
CA ALA A 161 3.88 -5.97 23.49
C ALA A 161 3.82 -4.50 23.89
N ASP A 162 3.42 -3.61 22.95
CA ASP A 162 3.29 -2.17 23.18
C ASP A 162 2.24 -1.86 24.27
N ASN A 163 1.09 -2.53 24.21
CA ASN A 163 0.04 -2.35 25.21
C ASN A 163 0.47 -2.85 26.60
N THR A 164 1.19 -3.96 26.68
CA THR A 164 1.73 -4.49 27.93
C THR A 164 2.74 -3.50 28.52
N TYR A 165 3.64 -2.98 27.71
CA TYR A 165 4.61 -1.96 28.12
C TYR A 165 3.91 -0.70 28.66
N ARG A 166 2.94 -0.14 27.90
CA ARG A 166 2.20 1.06 28.33
C ARG A 166 1.47 0.86 29.65
N LYS A 167 0.82 -0.30 29.84
CA LYS A 167 0.17 -0.63 31.11
C LYS A 167 1.17 -0.66 32.26
N ALA A 168 2.32 -1.29 32.09
CA ALA A 168 3.36 -1.36 33.12
C ALA A 168 3.87 0.04 33.51
N ILE A 169 4.14 0.91 32.50
CA ILE A 169 4.60 2.29 32.77
C ILE A 169 3.52 3.13 33.47
N ASN A 170 2.25 2.97 33.11
CA ASN A 170 1.15 3.72 33.72
C ASN A 170 0.84 3.29 35.17
N MET A 171 1.43 2.18 35.63
CA MET A 171 1.32 1.69 37.02
C MET A 171 2.44 2.20 37.93
N LEU A 172 3.47 2.86 37.39
CA LEU A 172 4.57 3.50 38.13
C LEU A 172 4.24 4.92 38.56
#